data_9f2823577180e94a5cf09d641c37d974
#
_entry.id   9f2823577180e94a5cf09d641c37d974
#
_cell.length_a   1.000
_cell.length_b   1.000
_cell.length_c   1.000
_cell.angle_alpha   90.00
_cell.angle_beta   90.00
_cell.angle_gamma   90.00
#
_symmetry.space_group_name_H-M   'P 1'
#
loop_
_entity.id
_entity.type
_entity.pdbx_description
1 polymer ?
#
loop_
_entity_poly.entity_id
_entity_poly.type
_entity_poly.pdbx_seq_one_letter_code
_entity_poly.pdbx_strand_id
1 'polypeptide(L)'
;MHANLFNQNASKKDVFLHNLRSNNGRYKRYIKAPLRYGGGKSLAVGLIVEYIPNGMRRIISPFIGGGSVEIACATELGLEVLGFDIFDILVNFYQVLLKDKQALYNNLLSLEPTQETYNIIKQELKAHYKKECVLDPLILARDYYFNFNLSYGPGFLGWMSKIYTDKQRYLNALLKIKDFNAPSLKVECSSFEEVLLAYPNDFFYLDPPYVLENSKMFKGIYPMRNFPIHHNGFKHEVLAHMLKRHKGPFILSYNDCEFVRNAYKDFKILEPSWQYTMGQGEIRMGKNRLERGDNNHVKQSHELLIIKE
;
A
#
# COMPACT_ATOMS: atom_id res chain seq x y z
N MET A 1 5.46 14.42 33.21
CA MET A 1 4.03 14.22 33.57
C MET A 1 3.15 14.94 32.53
N HIS A 2 2.74 14.24 31.46
CA HIS A 2 1.66 14.69 30.58
C HIS A 2 0.58 13.63 30.70
N ALA A 3 -0.29 13.81 31.72
CA ALA A 3 -1.39 12.94 32.01
C ALA A 3 -2.56 13.24 31.04
N ASN A 4 -3.05 12.18 30.42
CA ASN A 4 -4.40 11.92 29.90
C ASN A 4 -5.37 13.12 29.85
N LEU A 5 -5.32 13.85 28.73
CA LEU A 5 -6.36 14.83 28.34
C LEU A 5 -7.40 14.22 27.40
N PHE A 6 -7.54 12.90 27.39
CA PHE A 6 -8.62 12.30 26.59
C PHE A 6 -9.90 12.24 27.42
N ASN A 7 -10.92 12.94 26.95
CA ASN A 7 -12.29 12.76 27.37
C ASN A 7 -12.63 11.26 27.36
N GLN A 8 -13.23 10.69 28.40
CA GLN A 8 -13.54 9.25 28.51
C GLN A 8 -14.43 8.72 27.37
N ASN A 9 -14.90 9.58 26.47
CA ASN A 9 -15.75 9.29 25.32
C ASN A 9 -15.04 9.40 23.95
N ALA A 10 -13.71 9.53 23.89
CA ALA A 10 -13.01 9.64 22.62
C ALA A 10 -13.06 8.31 21.85
N SER A 11 -13.44 8.35 20.57
CA SER A 11 -13.45 7.17 19.72
C SER A 11 -12.02 6.65 19.46
N LYS A 12 -11.90 5.36 19.10
CA LYS A 12 -10.60 4.80 18.66
C LYS A 12 -9.99 5.61 17.52
N LYS A 13 -10.81 6.11 16.61
CA LYS A 13 -10.41 6.99 15.51
C LYS A 13 -9.77 8.28 16.03
N ASP A 14 -10.40 8.97 16.97
CA ASP A 14 -9.89 10.22 17.52
C ASP A 14 -8.55 10.02 18.23
N VAL A 15 -8.45 8.96 19.03
CA VAL A 15 -7.20 8.58 19.72
C VAL A 15 -6.10 8.29 18.71
N PHE A 16 -6.39 7.52 17.68
CA PHE A 16 -5.43 7.20 16.62
C PHE A 16 -4.95 8.44 15.87
N LEU A 17 -5.89 9.28 15.43
CA LEU A 17 -5.55 10.52 14.70
C LEU A 17 -4.73 11.48 15.55
N HIS A 18 -5.06 11.63 16.84
CA HIS A 18 -4.30 12.44 17.77
C HIS A 18 -2.84 11.92 17.90
N ASN A 19 -2.66 10.62 18.11
CA ASN A 19 -1.33 10.02 18.26
C ASN A 19 -0.49 10.09 16.98
N LEU A 20 -1.17 10.08 15.82
CA LEU A 20 -0.49 10.17 14.52
C LEU A 20 -0.13 11.62 14.14
N ARG A 21 -0.78 12.63 14.71
CA ARG A 21 -0.44 14.03 14.46
C ARG A 21 0.93 14.39 15.05
N SER A 22 1.66 15.16 14.29
CA SER A 22 2.90 15.79 14.73
C SER A 22 2.62 17.19 15.27
N ASN A 23 3.60 17.79 15.98
CA ASN A 23 3.47 19.13 16.60
C ASN A 23 3.16 20.25 15.60
N ASN A 24 3.46 20.04 14.31
CA ASN A 24 3.16 20.99 13.22
C ASN A 24 1.80 20.73 12.53
N GLY A 25 0.93 19.93 13.12
CA GLY A 25 -0.41 19.62 12.62
C GLY A 25 -0.47 18.58 11.47
N ARG A 26 0.68 18.14 10.95
CA ARG A 26 0.75 17.11 9.89
C ARG A 26 0.70 15.71 10.49
N TYR A 27 0.28 14.72 9.70
CA TYR A 27 0.34 13.33 10.09
C TYR A 27 1.73 12.75 9.89
N LYS A 28 2.18 11.97 10.89
CA LYS A 28 3.38 11.12 10.77
C LYS A 28 3.10 9.95 9.83
N ARG A 29 4.18 9.38 9.31
CA ARG A 29 4.09 8.15 8.51
C ARG A 29 3.57 7.00 9.37
N TYR A 30 2.57 6.27 8.87
CA TYR A 30 2.16 5.00 9.44
C TYR A 30 3.15 3.90 9.04
N ILE A 31 3.72 3.20 10.01
CA ILE A 31 4.90 2.32 9.81
C ILE A 31 4.61 0.83 10.02
N LYS A 32 3.38 0.46 10.43
CA LYS A 32 3.05 -0.95 10.75
C LYS A 32 2.80 -1.83 9.52
N ALA A 33 2.65 -1.25 8.32
CA ALA A 33 2.52 -2.04 7.11
C ALA A 33 3.80 -2.86 6.85
N PRO A 34 3.68 -4.18 6.55
CA PRO A 34 4.84 -5.06 6.43
C PRO A 34 5.65 -4.79 5.18
N LEU A 35 4.99 -4.40 4.10
CA LEU A 35 5.60 -4.19 2.80
C LEU A 35 6.03 -2.73 2.57
N ARG A 36 7.16 -2.58 1.91
CA ARG A 36 7.56 -1.32 1.27
C ARG A 36 6.88 -1.27 -0.09
N TYR A 37 5.72 -0.67 -0.21
CA TYR A 37 4.93 -0.69 -1.44
C TYR A 37 5.04 0.62 -2.21
N GLY A 38 5.29 0.53 -3.54
CA GLY A 38 5.29 1.69 -4.43
C GLY A 38 3.88 2.28 -4.49
N GLY A 39 3.76 3.61 -4.35
CA GLY A 39 2.43 4.26 -4.27
C GLY A 39 1.71 4.08 -2.93
N GLY A 40 2.29 3.33 -1.97
CA GLY A 40 1.64 3.06 -0.69
C GLY A 40 1.33 4.31 0.12
N LYS A 41 0.15 4.37 0.71
CA LYS A 41 -0.45 5.52 1.38
C LYS A 41 0.04 5.76 2.81
N SER A 42 1.21 5.26 3.19
CA SER A 42 1.71 5.33 4.57
C SER A 42 1.81 6.76 5.14
N LEU A 43 1.98 7.78 4.31
CA LEU A 43 1.96 9.20 4.71
C LEU A 43 0.54 9.80 4.70
N ALA A 44 -0.38 9.19 3.99
CA ALA A 44 -1.75 9.67 3.82
C ALA A 44 -2.74 8.99 4.78
N VAL A 45 -2.32 7.96 5.53
CA VAL A 45 -3.20 7.19 6.41
C VAL A 45 -4.02 8.07 7.33
N GLY A 46 -3.38 9.03 8.03
CA GLY A 46 -4.09 9.91 8.95
C GLY A 46 -5.18 10.73 8.24
N LEU A 47 -4.84 11.32 7.10
CA LEU A 47 -5.78 12.11 6.32
C LEU A 47 -6.94 11.27 5.78
N ILE A 48 -6.65 10.08 5.22
CA ILE A 48 -7.70 9.18 4.72
C ILE A 48 -8.63 8.75 5.86
N VAL A 49 -8.08 8.40 7.02
CA VAL A 49 -8.83 8.01 8.20
C VAL A 49 -9.74 9.13 8.72
N GLU A 50 -9.35 10.41 8.60
CA GLU A 50 -10.22 11.54 8.96
C GLU A 50 -11.58 11.47 8.25
N TYR A 51 -11.59 11.05 6.98
CA TYR A 51 -12.79 11.00 6.14
C TYR A 51 -13.57 9.68 6.24
N ILE A 52 -13.07 8.66 6.95
CA ILE A 52 -13.87 7.47 7.23
C ILE A 52 -15.04 7.86 8.14
N PRO A 53 -16.28 7.56 7.77
CA PRO A 53 -17.44 7.91 8.59
C PRO A 53 -17.36 7.33 10.00
N ASN A 54 -17.84 8.07 11.00
CA ASN A 54 -17.94 7.57 12.37
C ASN A 54 -18.96 6.43 12.44
N GLY A 55 -18.71 5.47 13.34
CA GLY A 55 -19.61 4.31 13.50
C GLY A 55 -19.46 3.23 12.44
N MET A 56 -18.54 3.40 11.49
CA MET A 56 -18.21 2.37 10.51
C MET A 56 -17.74 1.10 11.24
N ARG A 57 -18.18 -0.07 10.76
CA ARG A 57 -17.81 -1.38 11.31
C ARG A 57 -16.93 -2.19 10.36
N ARG A 58 -17.13 -2.00 9.07
CA ARG A 58 -16.42 -2.76 8.02
C ARG A 58 -15.98 -1.87 6.88
N ILE A 59 -14.84 -2.22 6.30
CA ILE A 59 -14.28 -1.60 5.09
C ILE A 59 -13.98 -2.69 4.07
N ILE A 60 -14.34 -2.43 2.81
CA ILE A 60 -13.98 -3.25 1.66
C ILE A 60 -12.91 -2.51 0.88
N SER A 61 -11.79 -3.17 0.57
CA SER A 61 -10.69 -2.60 -0.22
C SER A 61 -10.31 -3.52 -1.38
N PRO A 62 -10.74 -3.21 -2.61
CA PRO A 62 -10.46 -4.06 -3.78
C PRO A 62 -9.04 -3.90 -4.35
N PHE A 63 -8.20 -3.07 -3.75
CA PHE A 63 -6.83 -2.79 -4.16
C PHE A 63 -5.92 -2.68 -2.93
N ILE A 64 -5.76 -3.78 -2.18
CA ILE A 64 -5.06 -3.72 -0.89
C ILE A 64 -3.58 -3.32 -1.05
N GLY A 65 -2.89 -3.78 -2.10
CA GLY A 65 -1.48 -3.44 -2.33
C GLY A 65 -0.62 -3.57 -1.09
N GLY A 66 0.00 -2.47 -0.65
CA GLY A 66 0.81 -2.42 0.59
C GLY A 66 0.02 -2.39 1.89
N GLY A 67 -1.30 -2.24 1.85
CA GLY A 67 -2.22 -2.36 2.97
C GLY A 67 -2.09 -1.30 4.06
N SER A 68 -1.48 -0.14 3.80
CA SER A 68 -1.22 0.83 4.88
C SER A 68 -2.47 1.38 5.53
N VAL A 69 -3.52 1.66 4.76
CA VAL A 69 -4.80 2.18 5.25
C VAL A 69 -5.61 1.04 5.88
N GLU A 70 -5.68 -0.09 5.21
CA GLU A 70 -6.40 -1.29 5.61
C GLU A 70 -5.89 -1.83 6.95
N ILE A 71 -4.57 -1.92 7.10
CA ILE A 71 -3.94 -2.36 8.34
C ILE A 71 -4.20 -1.34 9.46
N ALA A 72 -4.12 -0.04 9.19
CA ALA A 72 -4.46 0.97 10.18
C ALA A 72 -5.92 0.85 10.63
N CYS A 73 -6.84 0.65 9.70
CA CYS A 73 -8.25 0.44 10.02
C CYS A 73 -8.49 -0.81 10.85
N ALA A 74 -7.84 -1.92 10.50
CA ALA A 74 -7.97 -3.17 11.24
C ALA A 74 -7.35 -3.12 12.64
N THR A 75 -6.14 -2.52 12.76
CA THR A 75 -5.37 -2.56 14.02
C THR A 75 -5.69 -1.42 14.97
N GLU A 76 -5.83 -0.19 14.45
CA GLU A 76 -5.98 1.00 15.29
C GLU A 76 -7.45 1.33 15.55
N LEU A 77 -8.30 1.17 14.53
CA LEU A 77 -9.73 1.47 14.66
C LEU A 77 -10.53 0.23 15.08
N GLY A 78 -10.00 -0.98 14.87
CA GLY A 78 -10.67 -2.24 15.18
C GLY A 78 -11.82 -2.54 14.22
N LEU A 79 -11.75 -2.05 12.98
CA LEU A 79 -12.73 -2.33 11.94
C LEU A 79 -12.49 -3.71 11.32
N GLU A 80 -13.56 -4.38 10.90
CA GLU A 80 -13.45 -5.50 9.99
C GLU A 80 -12.96 -4.97 8.62
N VAL A 81 -11.89 -5.55 8.07
CA VAL A 81 -11.35 -5.16 6.78
C VAL A 81 -11.30 -6.37 5.86
N LEU A 82 -12.00 -6.28 4.74
CA LEU A 82 -11.92 -7.25 3.65
C LEU A 82 -11.10 -6.62 2.53
N GLY A 83 -9.82 -7.02 2.44
CA GLY A 83 -8.89 -6.58 1.43
C GLY A 83 -8.86 -7.56 0.26
N PHE A 84 -8.82 -7.03 -0.96
CA PHE A 84 -8.70 -7.82 -2.16
C PHE A 84 -7.57 -7.29 -3.03
N ASP A 85 -7.00 -8.15 -3.83
CA ASP A 85 -6.08 -7.79 -4.90
C ASP A 85 -6.17 -8.85 -6.00
N ILE A 86 -5.88 -8.44 -7.22
CA ILE A 86 -5.84 -9.38 -8.35
C ILE A 86 -4.51 -10.12 -8.42
N PHE A 87 -3.47 -9.63 -7.73
CA PHE A 87 -2.15 -10.23 -7.72
C PHE A 87 -2.08 -11.36 -6.68
N ASP A 88 -2.27 -12.58 -7.13
CA ASP A 88 -2.36 -13.79 -6.32
C ASP A 88 -1.14 -14.02 -5.41
N ILE A 89 0.07 -13.71 -5.88
CA ILE A 89 1.31 -13.84 -5.09
C ILE A 89 1.32 -12.88 -3.89
N LEU A 90 0.83 -11.65 -4.07
CA LEU A 90 0.63 -10.69 -2.98
C LEU A 90 -0.42 -11.17 -2.00
N VAL A 91 -1.53 -11.68 -2.51
CA VAL A 91 -2.61 -12.24 -1.68
C VAL A 91 -2.10 -13.42 -0.87
N ASN A 92 -1.37 -14.36 -1.49
CA ASN A 92 -0.74 -15.47 -0.78
C ASN A 92 0.18 -15.00 0.36
N PHE A 93 0.98 -13.96 0.13
CA PHE A 93 1.81 -13.37 1.17
C PHE A 93 0.98 -12.92 2.38
N TYR A 94 -0.10 -12.18 2.16
CA TYR A 94 -0.97 -11.74 3.27
C TYR A 94 -1.66 -12.92 3.96
N GLN A 95 -2.15 -13.89 3.22
CA GLN A 95 -2.82 -15.07 3.78
C GLN A 95 -1.87 -15.87 4.68
N VAL A 96 -0.63 -16.09 4.25
CA VAL A 96 0.39 -16.76 5.06
C VAL A 96 0.76 -15.92 6.28
N LEU A 97 0.96 -14.61 6.12
CA LEU A 97 1.28 -13.70 7.21
C LEU A 97 0.18 -13.67 8.29
N LEU A 98 -1.08 -13.67 7.87
CA LEU A 98 -2.24 -13.68 8.78
C LEU A 98 -2.44 -15.03 9.46
N LYS A 99 -2.15 -16.12 8.76
CA LYS A 99 -2.33 -17.49 9.26
C LYS A 99 -1.23 -17.91 10.22
N ASP A 100 0.02 -17.72 9.83
CA ASP A 100 1.20 -18.14 10.60
C ASP A 100 2.41 -17.23 10.34
N LYS A 101 2.37 -16.04 10.94
CA LYS A 101 3.48 -15.11 10.86
C LYS A 101 4.78 -15.64 11.44
N GLN A 102 4.70 -16.58 12.41
CA GLN A 102 5.90 -17.11 13.05
C GLN A 102 6.63 -18.08 12.10
N ALA A 103 5.92 -18.94 11.38
CA ALA A 103 6.53 -19.77 10.36
C ALA A 103 7.16 -18.92 9.26
N LEU A 104 6.45 -17.88 8.78
CA LEU A 104 7.00 -16.96 7.78
C LEU A 104 8.27 -16.24 8.29
N TYR A 105 8.22 -15.72 9.51
CA TYR A 105 9.38 -15.06 10.14
C TYR A 105 10.59 -15.99 10.24
N ASN A 106 10.38 -17.23 10.73
CA ASN A 106 11.46 -18.21 10.88
C ASN A 106 12.06 -18.59 9.51
N ASN A 107 11.24 -18.78 8.48
CA ASN A 107 11.70 -19.07 7.13
C ASN A 107 12.49 -17.89 6.53
N LEU A 108 12.07 -16.65 6.78
CA LEU A 108 12.82 -15.48 6.36
C LEU A 108 14.14 -15.35 7.13
N LEU A 109 14.14 -15.64 8.43
CA LEU A 109 15.32 -15.55 9.27
C LEU A 109 16.45 -16.52 8.86
N SER A 110 16.09 -17.65 8.24
CA SER A 110 17.05 -18.65 7.72
C SER A 110 17.74 -18.21 6.42
N LEU A 111 17.28 -17.14 5.77
CA LEU A 111 17.89 -16.66 4.53
C LEU A 111 19.04 -15.69 4.81
N GLU A 112 20.12 -15.84 4.07
CA GLU A 112 21.19 -14.85 4.06
C GLU A 112 20.90 -13.78 2.98
N PRO A 113 20.95 -12.47 3.32
CA PRO A 113 20.60 -11.40 2.40
C PRO A 113 21.76 -11.10 1.43
N THR A 114 22.17 -12.08 0.66
CA THR A 114 23.23 -11.97 -0.37
C THR A 114 22.63 -11.77 -1.75
N GLN A 115 23.46 -11.26 -2.68
CA GLN A 115 23.05 -11.13 -4.08
C GLN A 115 22.79 -12.50 -4.71
N GLU A 116 23.50 -13.53 -4.29
CA GLU A 116 23.31 -14.91 -4.76
C GLU A 116 21.95 -15.45 -4.35
N THR A 117 21.63 -15.43 -3.04
CA THR A 117 20.32 -15.81 -2.51
C THR A 117 19.18 -15.05 -3.19
N TYR A 118 19.38 -13.73 -3.37
CA TYR A 118 18.40 -12.89 -4.05
C TYR A 118 18.14 -13.33 -5.49
N ASN A 119 19.20 -13.68 -6.22
CA ASN A 119 19.09 -14.13 -7.62
C ASN A 119 18.39 -15.50 -7.73
N ILE A 120 18.71 -16.43 -6.84
CA ILE A 120 18.05 -17.74 -6.79
C ILE A 120 16.53 -17.54 -6.56
N ILE A 121 16.16 -16.85 -5.50
CA ILE A 121 14.77 -16.54 -5.16
C ILE A 121 14.05 -15.83 -6.30
N LYS A 122 14.71 -14.90 -6.96
CA LYS A 122 14.14 -14.19 -8.11
C LYS A 122 13.85 -15.13 -9.29
N GLN A 123 14.70 -16.15 -9.52
CA GLN A 123 14.45 -17.15 -10.57
C GLN A 123 13.27 -18.06 -10.21
N GLU A 124 13.19 -18.52 -8.95
CA GLU A 124 12.07 -19.33 -8.45
C GLU A 124 10.74 -18.60 -8.56
N LEU A 125 10.68 -17.34 -8.11
CA LEU A 125 9.49 -16.50 -8.26
C LEU A 125 9.11 -16.28 -9.73
N LYS A 126 10.11 -16.09 -10.60
CA LYS A 126 9.88 -15.93 -12.04
C LYS A 126 9.30 -17.19 -12.67
N ALA A 127 9.83 -18.36 -12.30
CA ALA A 127 9.32 -19.65 -12.75
C ALA A 127 7.88 -19.89 -12.27
N HIS A 128 7.62 -19.62 -10.98
CA HIS A 128 6.26 -19.70 -10.43
C HIS A 128 5.30 -18.75 -11.15
N TYR A 129 5.66 -17.48 -11.32
CA TYR A 129 4.84 -16.47 -12.02
C TYR A 129 4.51 -16.89 -13.46
N LYS A 130 5.45 -17.53 -14.15
CA LYS A 130 5.27 -18.07 -15.50
C LYS A 130 4.53 -19.41 -15.54
N LYS A 131 4.17 -19.97 -14.38
CA LYS A 131 3.55 -21.29 -14.24
C LYS A 131 4.45 -22.45 -14.70
N GLU A 132 5.75 -22.24 -14.71
CA GLU A 132 6.78 -23.26 -14.97
C GLU A 132 6.98 -24.18 -13.77
N CYS A 133 6.69 -23.69 -12.56
CA CYS A 133 6.64 -24.47 -11.32
C CYS A 133 5.56 -23.91 -10.38
N VAL A 134 5.23 -24.69 -9.35
CA VAL A 134 4.34 -24.28 -8.25
C VAL A 134 5.12 -24.33 -6.95
N LEU A 135 5.30 -23.19 -6.30
CA LEU A 135 5.92 -23.11 -4.98
C LEU A 135 4.88 -23.39 -3.89
N ASP A 136 5.33 -24.00 -2.80
CA ASP A 136 4.53 -24.08 -1.57
C ASP A 136 4.14 -22.69 -1.10
N PRO A 137 2.92 -22.48 -0.58
CA PRO A 137 2.44 -21.15 -0.17
C PRO A 137 3.36 -20.43 0.82
N LEU A 138 3.96 -21.12 1.79
CA LEU A 138 4.87 -20.52 2.76
C LEU A 138 6.20 -20.08 2.09
N ILE A 139 6.73 -20.93 1.20
CA ILE A 139 7.93 -20.62 0.40
C ILE A 139 7.66 -19.45 -0.52
N LEU A 140 6.52 -19.43 -1.21
CA LEU A 140 6.12 -18.34 -2.09
C LEU A 140 6.01 -17.01 -1.32
N ALA A 141 5.40 -17.02 -0.12
CA ALA A 141 5.29 -15.83 0.72
C ALA A 141 6.65 -15.33 1.22
N ARG A 142 7.55 -16.26 1.63
CA ARG A 142 8.93 -15.98 2.01
C ARG A 142 9.68 -15.31 0.85
N ASP A 143 9.65 -15.91 -0.31
CA ASP A 143 10.39 -15.49 -1.49
C ASP A 143 9.86 -14.15 -2.01
N TYR A 144 8.54 -13.99 -2.03
CA TYR A 144 7.92 -12.72 -2.38
C TYR A 144 8.36 -11.59 -1.45
N TYR A 145 8.29 -11.79 -0.12
CA TYR A 145 8.73 -10.79 0.84
C TYR A 145 10.20 -10.44 0.68
N PHE A 146 11.06 -11.46 0.59
CA PHE A 146 12.50 -11.28 0.43
C PHE A 146 12.81 -10.49 -0.84
N ASN A 147 12.30 -10.92 -1.98
CA ASN A 147 12.52 -10.24 -3.26
C ASN A 147 11.96 -8.81 -3.26
N PHE A 148 10.71 -8.65 -2.84
CA PHE A 148 10.00 -7.37 -2.93
C PHE A 148 10.59 -6.32 -1.98
N ASN A 149 10.81 -6.66 -0.71
CA ASN A 149 11.29 -5.70 0.28
C ASN A 149 12.78 -5.38 0.13
N LEU A 150 13.59 -6.29 -0.39
CA LEU A 150 15.01 -6.07 -0.57
C LEU A 150 15.35 -5.44 -1.93
N SER A 151 14.37 -5.24 -2.80
CA SER A 151 14.58 -4.61 -4.10
C SER A 151 14.93 -3.12 -3.97
N TYR A 152 15.68 -2.65 -4.97
CA TYR A 152 15.93 -1.22 -5.17
C TYR A 152 14.66 -0.56 -5.75
N GLY A 153 13.95 0.19 -4.94
CA GLY A 153 12.58 0.59 -5.27
C GLY A 153 11.65 -0.63 -5.16
N PRO A 154 10.70 -0.62 -4.21
CA PRO A 154 9.87 -1.79 -3.94
C PRO A 154 9.21 -2.28 -5.22
N GLY A 155 9.51 -3.52 -5.61
CA GLY A 155 9.00 -4.08 -6.86
C GLY A 155 9.24 -5.58 -6.98
N PHE A 156 8.23 -6.26 -7.50
CA PHE A 156 8.29 -7.69 -7.79
C PHE A 156 9.34 -7.97 -8.88
N LEU A 157 10.22 -8.93 -8.64
CA LEU A 157 11.36 -9.29 -9.50
C LEU A 157 12.34 -8.12 -9.80
N GLY A 158 12.40 -7.15 -8.90
CA GLY A 158 13.28 -6.00 -8.99
C GLY A 158 14.77 -6.35 -8.89
N TRP A 159 15.60 -5.32 -8.77
CA TRP A 159 17.04 -5.45 -8.52
C TRP A 159 17.29 -5.34 -7.01
N MET A 160 18.17 -6.17 -6.47
CA MET A 160 18.52 -6.09 -5.05
C MET A 160 19.13 -4.72 -4.70
N SER A 161 18.67 -4.15 -3.61
CA SER A 161 19.29 -2.94 -3.07
C SER A 161 20.50 -3.33 -2.21
N LYS A 162 21.65 -2.76 -2.52
CA LYS A 162 22.90 -3.00 -1.79
C LYS A 162 22.83 -2.70 -0.30
N ILE A 163 21.88 -1.86 0.15
CA ILE A 163 21.72 -1.55 1.58
C ILE A 163 21.29 -2.76 2.41
N TYR A 164 20.69 -3.78 1.80
CA TYR A 164 20.21 -4.97 2.50
C TYR A 164 21.21 -6.11 2.53
N THR A 165 22.39 -5.96 1.93
CA THR A 165 23.54 -6.84 2.21
C THR A 165 24.07 -6.65 3.64
N ASP A 166 23.69 -5.55 4.29
CA ASP A 166 23.85 -5.36 5.73
C ASP A 166 22.81 -6.23 6.47
N LYS A 167 23.29 -7.26 7.15
CA LYS A 167 22.46 -8.23 7.88
C LYS A 167 21.58 -7.57 8.94
N GLN A 168 22.06 -6.52 9.61
CA GLN A 168 21.27 -5.83 10.64
C GLN A 168 20.07 -5.09 10.02
N ARG A 169 20.23 -4.49 8.86
CA ARG A 169 19.12 -3.87 8.13
C ARG A 169 18.09 -4.88 7.66
N TYR A 170 18.55 -6.05 7.23
CA TYR A 170 17.65 -7.15 6.90
C TYR A 170 16.85 -7.60 8.11
N LEU A 171 17.52 -7.88 9.24
CA LEU A 171 16.87 -8.29 10.49
C LEU A 171 15.86 -7.22 10.98
N ASN A 172 16.21 -5.95 10.90
CA ASN A 172 15.28 -4.87 11.23
C ASN A 172 14.04 -4.83 10.31
N ALA A 173 14.18 -5.20 9.03
CA ALA A 173 13.03 -5.32 8.14
C ALA A 173 12.10 -6.49 8.55
N LEU A 174 12.67 -7.59 9.05
CA LEU A 174 11.90 -8.75 9.50
C LEU A 174 11.07 -8.48 10.77
N LEU A 175 11.44 -7.49 11.59
CA LEU A 175 10.64 -7.10 12.76
C LEU A 175 9.20 -6.74 12.40
N LYS A 176 8.97 -6.21 11.20
CA LYS A 176 7.62 -5.92 10.71
C LYS A 176 6.76 -7.17 10.51
N ILE A 177 7.36 -8.30 10.18
CA ILE A 177 6.68 -9.60 10.09
C ILE A 177 6.44 -10.14 11.49
N LYS A 178 7.47 -10.14 12.34
CA LYS A 178 7.40 -10.63 13.71
C LYS A 178 6.31 -9.92 14.52
N ASP A 179 6.27 -8.59 14.43
CA ASP A 179 5.38 -7.74 15.22
C ASP A 179 4.02 -7.52 14.55
N PHE A 180 3.80 -8.06 13.34
CA PHE A 180 2.56 -7.89 12.62
C PHE A 180 1.38 -8.45 13.40
N ASN A 181 0.31 -7.65 13.51
CA ASN A 181 -0.94 -8.07 14.16
C ASN A 181 -2.12 -7.30 13.59
N ALA A 182 -2.96 -7.97 12.82
CA ALA A 182 -4.16 -7.40 12.21
C ALA A 182 -5.30 -8.44 12.21
N PRO A 183 -5.85 -8.80 13.39
CA PRO A 183 -6.76 -9.94 13.52
C PRO A 183 -8.10 -9.76 12.79
N SER A 184 -8.50 -8.51 12.52
CA SER A 184 -9.73 -8.20 11.78
C SER A 184 -9.52 -7.96 10.29
N LEU A 185 -8.31 -8.22 9.77
CA LEU A 185 -8.01 -8.17 8.34
C LEU A 185 -8.17 -9.56 7.71
N LYS A 186 -8.89 -9.62 6.60
CA LYS A 186 -8.92 -10.78 5.69
C LYS A 186 -8.49 -10.32 4.31
N VAL A 187 -7.78 -11.17 3.58
CA VAL A 187 -7.29 -10.86 2.24
C VAL A 187 -7.59 -12.01 1.28
N GLU A 188 -8.23 -11.69 0.16
CA GLU A 188 -8.64 -12.65 -0.85
C GLU A 188 -8.28 -12.17 -2.26
N CYS A 189 -8.09 -13.14 -3.19
CA CYS A 189 -7.81 -12.85 -4.58
C CYS A 189 -9.13 -12.67 -5.34
N SER A 190 -9.38 -11.45 -5.83
CA SER A 190 -10.55 -11.15 -6.66
C SER A 190 -10.35 -9.87 -7.47
N SER A 191 -11.08 -9.72 -8.56
CA SER A 191 -11.11 -8.49 -9.34
C SER A 191 -11.97 -7.41 -8.66
N PHE A 192 -11.68 -6.15 -8.94
CA PHE A 192 -12.50 -5.05 -8.39
C PHE A 192 -13.94 -5.09 -8.90
N GLU A 193 -14.16 -5.60 -10.11
CA GLU A 193 -15.49 -5.77 -10.70
C GLU A 193 -16.32 -6.73 -9.86
N GLU A 194 -15.77 -7.89 -9.52
CA GLU A 194 -16.45 -8.89 -8.68
C GLU A 194 -16.73 -8.36 -7.28
N VAL A 195 -15.71 -7.69 -6.68
CA VAL A 195 -15.83 -7.14 -5.32
C VAL A 195 -16.89 -6.04 -5.25
N LEU A 196 -16.94 -5.12 -6.21
CA LEU A 196 -17.98 -4.06 -6.23
C LEU A 196 -19.40 -4.63 -6.43
N LEU A 197 -19.54 -5.73 -7.16
CA LEU A 197 -20.83 -6.42 -7.32
C LEU A 197 -21.23 -7.19 -6.05
N ALA A 198 -20.27 -7.80 -5.35
CA ALA A 198 -20.54 -8.60 -4.16
C ALA A 198 -20.92 -7.74 -2.93
N TYR A 199 -20.44 -6.49 -2.86
CA TYR A 199 -20.63 -5.60 -1.71
C TYR A 199 -21.28 -4.25 -2.10
N PRO A 200 -22.47 -4.23 -2.70
CA PRO A 200 -23.04 -3.04 -3.35
C PRO A 200 -23.42 -1.90 -2.41
N ASN A 201 -23.51 -2.15 -1.09
CA ASN A 201 -23.92 -1.16 -0.10
C ASN A 201 -22.83 -0.86 0.95
N ASP A 202 -21.68 -1.54 0.88
CA ASP A 202 -20.62 -1.41 1.87
C ASP A 202 -19.78 -0.14 1.65
N PHE A 203 -19.05 0.25 2.68
CA PHE A 203 -18.06 1.31 2.58
C PHE A 203 -16.80 0.79 1.86
N PHE A 204 -16.37 1.50 0.83
CA PHE A 204 -15.15 1.17 0.09
C PHE A 204 -14.02 2.16 0.35
N TYR A 205 -12.82 1.63 0.55
CA TYR A 205 -11.59 2.37 0.34
C TYR A 205 -10.89 1.82 -0.92
N LEU A 206 -10.59 2.71 -1.87
CA LEU A 206 -10.03 2.31 -3.16
C LEU A 206 -8.74 3.08 -3.46
N ASP A 207 -7.71 2.36 -3.88
CA ASP A 207 -6.42 2.90 -4.33
C ASP A 207 -5.98 2.16 -5.61
N PRO A 208 -6.71 2.36 -6.73
CA PRO A 208 -6.47 1.63 -7.97
C PRO A 208 -5.15 2.04 -8.63
N PRO A 209 -4.67 1.30 -9.63
CA PRO A 209 -3.62 1.77 -10.53
C PRO A 209 -3.95 3.16 -11.09
N TYR A 210 -2.96 4.06 -11.11
CA TYR A 210 -3.16 5.44 -11.54
C TYR A 210 -3.22 5.59 -13.06
N VAL A 211 -3.93 6.62 -13.53
CA VAL A 211 -4.00 6.94 -14.96
C VAL A 211 -2.63 7.44 -15.45
N LEU A 212 -2.09 6.78 -16.47
CA LEU A 212 -0.76 7.06 -17.01
C LEU A 212 -0.81 7.98 -18.25
N GLU A 213 -1.49 9.09 -18.18
CA GLU A 213 -1.45 10.08 -19.26
C GLU A 213 -0.04 10.60 -19.46
N ASN A 214 0.71 10.05 -20.43
CA ASN A 214 2.05 10.51 -20.85
C ASN A 214 3.07 10.73 -19.70
N SER A 215 2.75 10.38 -18.48
CA SER A 215 3.61 10.61 -17.31
C SER A 215 4.73 9.58 -17.25
N LYS A 216 5.97 10.01 -17.55
CA LYS A 216 7.17 9.21 -17.32
C LYS A 216 7.38 8.86 -15.85
N MET A 217 6.76 9.61 -14.93
CA MET A 217 6.97 9.50 -13.49
C MET A 217 6.36 8.22 -12.89
N PHE A 218 5.27 7.72 -13.43
CA PHE A 218 4.62 6.49 -12.95
C PHE A 218 5.02 5.24 -13.74
N LYS A 219 5.72 5.40 -14.88
CA LYS A 219 6.28 4.29 -15.63
C LYS A 219 7.40 3.63 -14.81
N GLY A 220 7.12 2.51 -14.18
CA GLY A 220 8.09 1.72 -13.44
C GLY A 220 7.93 1.73 -11.91
N ILE A 221 6.90 2.36 -11.37
CA ILE A 221 6.53 2.25 -9.94
C ILE A 221 5.92 0.89 -9.66
N TYR A 222 5.07 0.43 -10.58
CA TYR A 222 4.47 -0.89 -10.50
C TYR A 222 5.37 -1.93 -11.15
N PRO A 223 5.37 -3.15 -10.63
CA PRO A 223 6.46 -4.06 -10.87
C PRO A 223 6.64 -4.32 -12.36
N MET A 224 7.71 -3.78 -12.84
CA MET A 224 8.52 -4.27 -13.94
C MET A 224 8.07 -3.94 -15.35
N ARG A 225 8.96 -3.25 -15.99
CA ARG A 225 8.99 -2.99 -17.44
C ARG A 225 8.76 -4.24 -18.31
N ASN A 226 8.93 -5.44 -17.75
CA ASN A 226 8.91 -6.71 -18.48
C ASN A 226 7.77 -7.65 -18.03
N PHE A 227 6.94 -7.26 -17.08
CA PHE A 227 5.78 -8.04 -16.65
C PHE A 227 4.53 -7.16 -16.78
N PRO A 228 3.59 -7.52 -17.66
CA PRO A 228 2.35 -6.77 -17.84
C PRO A 228 1.40 -7.02 -16.66
N ILE A 229 1.82 -6.66 -15.44
CA ILE A 229 0.97 -6.80 -14.28
C ILE A 229 0.05 -5.59 -14.22
N HIS A 230 -1.18 -5.80 -14.59
CA HIS A 230 -2.40 -5.11 -14.16
C HIS A 230 -2.45 -3.57 -14.25
N HIS A 231 -1.33 -2.89 -14.47
CA HIS A 231 -1.31 -1.43 -14.61
C HIS A 231 -1.56 -0.98 -16.05
N ASN A 232 -0.94 -1.66 -17.01
CA ASN A 232 -1.20 -1.42 -18.42
C ASN A 232 -2.52 -2.12 -18.79
N GLY A 233 -3.53 -1.34 -19.14
CA GLY A 233 -4.86 -1.87 -19.47
C GLY A 233 -5.84 -1.94 -18.29
N PHE A 234 -5.54 -1.26 -17.18
CA PHE A 234 -6.53 -1.08 -16.12
C PHE A 234 -7.76 -0.33 -16.65
N LYS A 235 -8.94 -0.85 -16.34
CA LYS A 235 -10.22 -0.37 -16.90
C LYS A 235 -10.74 0.82 -16.08
N HIS A 236 -10.11 1.98 -16.19
CA HIS A 236 -10.46 3.19 -15.44
C HIS A 236 -11.91 3.63 -15.64
N GLU A 237 -12.43 3.54 -16.87
CA GLU A 237 -13.82 3.89 -17.19
C GLU A 237 -14.83 2.92 -16.55
N VAL A 238 -14.50 1.63 -16.52
CA VAL A 238 -15.33 0.61 -15.86
C VAL A 238 -15.43 0.90 -14.37
N LEU A 239 -14.30 1.17 -13.71
CA LEU A 239 -14.29 1.53 -12.29
C LEU A 239 -15.15 2.77 -12.03
N ALA A 240 -14.99 3.83 -12.82
CA ALA A 240 -15.79 5.05 -12.68
C ALA A 240 -17.28 4.79 -12.87
N HIS A 241 -17.66 3.99 -13.87
CA HIS A 241 -19.04 3.62 -14.11
C HIS A 241 -19.65 2.82 -12.96
N MET A 242 -18.90 1.84 -12.42
CA MET A 242 -19.36 1.04 -11.29
C MET A 242 -19.49 1.87 -10.01
N LEU A 243 -18.55 2.76 -9.72
CA LEU A 243 -18.60 3.63 -8.53
C LEU A 243 -19.75 4.64 -8.58
N LYS A 244 -20.12 5.16 -9.76
CA LYS A 244 -21.33 5.98 -9.92
C LYS A 244 -22.61 5.24 -9.53
N ARG A 245 -22.65 3.94 -9.73
CA ARG A 245 -23.80 3.07 -9.40
C ARG A 245 -23.72 2.45 -8.01
N HIS A 246 -22.55 2.46 -7.40
CA HIS A 246 -22.38 1.93 -6.05
C HIS A 246 -23.25 2.70 -5.06
N LYS A 247 -23.98 1.99 -4.21
CA LYS A 247 -24.96 2.60 -3.28
C LYS A 247 -24.31 3.06 -1.98
N GLY A 248 -23.29 2.34 -1.53
CA GLY A 248 -22.57 2.66 -0.30
C GLY A 248 -21.65 3.88 -0.43
N PRO A 249 -21.13 4.39 0.67
CA PRO A 249 -20.13 5.44 0.67
C PRO A 249 -18.76 4.89 0.22
N PHE A 250 -17.88 5.78 -0.27
CA PHE A 250 -16.50 5.40 -0.59
C PHE A 250 -15.50 6.55 -0.45
N ILE A 251 -14.25 6.17 -0.27
CA ILE A 251 -13.08 7.04 -0.44
C ILE A 251 -12.21 6.43 -1.54
N LEU A 252 -11.92 7.19 -2.58
CA LEU A 252 -11.08 6.79 -3.70
C LEU A 252 -9.86 7.71 -3.77
N SER A 253 -8.66 7.13 -3.68
CA SER A 253 -7.40 7.82 -3.94
C SER A 253 -7.06 7.69 -5.42
N TYR A 254 -6.71 8.82 -6.06
CA TYR A 254 -6.34 8.81 -7.48
C TYR A 254 -5.32 9.91 -7.80
N ASN A 255 -4.60 9.78 -8.93
CA ASN A 255 -3.80 10.89 -9.41
C ASN A 255 -4.67 12.00 -10.01
N ASP A 256 -4.21 13.22 -9.85
CA ASP A 256 -4.85 14.40 -10.47
C ASP A 256 -4.56 14.41 -11.98
N CYS A 257 -5.60 14.24 -12.76
CA CYS A 257 -5.58 14.38 -14.20
C CYS A 257 -6.99 14.70 -14.74
N GLU A 258 -7.06 15.18 -15.96
CA GLU A 258 -8.31 15.59 -16.59
C GLU A 258 -9.36 14.47 -16.63
N PHE A 259 -8.95 13.26 -16.98
CA PHE A 259 -9.83 12.09 -16.98
C PHE A 259 -10.47 11.88 -15.60
N VAL A 260 -9.68 11.86 -14.53
CA VAL A 260 -10.18 11.61 -13.16
C VAL A 260 -11.11 12.72 -12.72
N ARG A 261 -10.75 13.98 -12.93
CA ARG A 261 -11.62 15.13 -12.59
C ARG A 261 -12.95 15.08 -13.32
N ASN A 262 -12.95 14.74 -14.60
CA ASN A 262 -14.18 14.62 -15.40
C ASN A 262 -15.01 13.39 -15.00
N ALA A 263 -14.37 12.25 -14.78
CA ALA A 263 -15.06 11.00 -14.43
C ALA A 263 -15.78 11.07 -13.09
N TYR A 264 -15.22 11.84 -12.13
CA TYR A 264 -15.71 11.90 -10.75
C TYR A 264 -16.22 13.29 -10.33
N LYS A 265 -16.51 14.18 -11.28
CA LYS A 265 -16.95 15.57 -11.03
C LYS A 265 -18.19 15.71 -10.15
N ASP A 266 -19.03 14.67 -10.09
CA ASP A 266 -20.28 14.65 -9.33
C ASP A 266 -20.07 14.28 -7.84
N PHE A 267 -18.84 13.97 -7.45
CA PHE A 267 -18.44 13.64 -6.09
C PHE A 267 -17.61 14.76 -5.45
N LYS A 268 -17.46 14.72 -4.15
CA LYS A 268 -16.57 15.63 -3.43
C LYS A 268 -15.11 15.30 -3.75
N ILE A 269 -14.41 16.25 -4.36
CA ILE A 269 -12.98 16.11 -4.68
C ILE A 269 -12.17 16.97 -3.72
N LEU A 270 -11.22 16.35 -3.03
CA LEU A 270 -10.23 17.03 -2.18
C LEU A 270 -8.86 16.95 -2.84
N GLU A 271 -8.10 18.03 -2.71
CA GLU A 271 -6.72 18.17 -3.19
C GLU A 271 -5.76 18.15 -1.99
N PRO A 272 -5.41 16.96 -1.50
CA PRO A 272 -4.58 16.87 -0.32
C PRO A 272 -3.13 17.25 -0.60
N SER A 273 -2.54 18.02 0.30
CA SER A 273 -1.13 18.37 0.26
C SER A 273 -0.29 17.38 1.10
N TRP A 274 -0.14 16.13 0.69
CA TRP A 274 0.88 15.27 1.26
C TRP A 274 2.04 15.09 0.28
N GLN A 275 3.16 14.66 0.81
CA GLN A 275 4.35 14.42 0.02
C GLN A 275 4.58 12.94 -0.15
N TYR A 276 4.73 12.48 -1.40
CA TYR A 276 5.35 11.21 -1.67
C TYR A 276 6.86 11.33 -1.51
N THR A 277 7.41 10.61 -0.54
CA THR A 277 8.83 10.26 -0.61
C THR A 277 8.96 9.02 -1.50
N MET A 278 8.82 9.22 -2.79
CA MET A 278 9.25 8.21 -3.78
C MET A 278 10.77 8.19 -3.92
N GLY A 279 11.46 9.11 -3.32
CA GLY A 279 12.89 9.05 -3.11
C GLY A 279 13.13 8.31 -1.81
N GLN A 280 13.64 7.12 -1.89
CA GLN A 280 14.32 6.45 -0.82
C GLN A 280 15.13 7.45 -0.03
N GLY A 281 14.84 7.68 1.23
CA GLY A 281 15.76 8.24 2.21
C GLY A 281 16.83 9.26 1.77
N GLU A 282 16.74 9.78 0.58
CA GLU A 282 17.63 10.81 0.07
C GLU A 282 17.26 12.14 0.73
N ILE A 283 17.88 12.37 1.88
CA ILE A 283 18.02 13.69 2.48
C ILE A 283 18.85 14.61 1.54
N ARG A 284 19.41 14.06 0.46
CA ARG A 284 20.28 14.80 -0.47
C ARG A 284 19.58 15.05 -1.81
N MET A 285 19.48 16.32 -2.17
CA MET A 285 19.16 16.70 -3.55
C MET A 285 20.25 16.18 -4.48
N GLY A 286 19.86 15.44 -5.52
CA GLY A 286 20.79 15.07 -6.58
C GLY A 286 21.37 16.33 -7.26
N LYS A 287 22.66 16.27 -7.67
CA LYS A 287 23.36 17.38 -8.32
C LYS A 287 22.55 18.05 -9.45
N ASN A 288 21.88 17.25 -10.27
CA ASN A 288 21.05 17.73 -11.40
C ASN A 288 19.82 18.57 -10.98
N ARG A 289 19.36 18.47 -9.73
CA ARG A 289 18.25 19.27 -9.21
C ARG A 289 18.76 20.58 -8.61
N LEU A 290 19.91 20.54 -7.93
CA LEU A 290 20.59 21.74 -7.45
C LEU A 290 20.97 22.66 -8.62
N GLU A 291 21.45 22.08 -9.74
CA GLU A 291 21.79 22.81 -10.96
C GLU A 291 20.57 23.44 -11.64
N ARG A 292 19.37 22.95 -11.40
CA ARG A 292 18.09 23.52 -11.88
C ARG A 292 17.46 24.53 -10.93
N GLY A 293 18.11 24.86 -9.82
CA GLY A 293 17.61 25.81 -8.85
C GLY A 293 16.48 25.30 -7.94
N ASP A 294 16.28 23.97 -7.86
CA ASP A 294 15.29 23.38 -6.97
C ASP A 294 15.72 23.53 -5.50
N ASN A 295 15.09 24.41 -4.77
CA ASN A 295 15.39 24.68 -3.36
C ASN A 295 14.66 23.75 -2.38
N ASN A 296 13.87 22.78 -2.85
CA ASN A 296 13.04 21.93 -1.99
C ASN A 296 13.04 20.47 -2.43
N HIS A 297 13.28 19.55 -1.48
CA HIS A 297 13.21 18.10 -1.68
C HIS A 297 11.78 17.57 -1.87
N VAL A 298 10.82 18.41 -1.66
CA VAL A 298 9.42 18.11 -1.52
C VAL A 298 8.74 18.24 -2.87
N LYS A 299 8.39 17.13 -3.50
CA LYS A 299 7.41 17.13 -4.58
C LYS A 299 6.02 17.21 -3.96
N GLN A 300 5.26 18.21 -4.34
CA GLN A 300 3.83 18.27 -4.06
C GLN A 300 3.18 17.02 -4.68
N SER A 301 2.35 16.31 -3.92
CA SER A 301 1.60 15.20 -4.49
C SER A 301 0.52 15.77 -5.41
N HIS A 302 0.40 15.19 -6.58
CA HIS A 302 -0.71 15.45 -7.49
C HIS A 302 -1.74 14.33 -7.32
N GLU A 303 -2.28 14.20 -6.11
CA GLU A 303 -3.31 13.21 -5.81
C GLU A 303 -4.61 13.88 -5.41
N LEU A 304 -5.68 13.17 -5.67
CA LEU A 304 -7.04 13.52 -5.29
C LEU A 304 -7.59 12.48 -4.32
N LEU A 305 -8.38 12.93 -3.35
CA LEU A 305 -9.32 12.08 -2.64
C LEU A 305 -10.73 12.41 -3.12
N ILE A 306 -11.38 11.40 -3.64
CA ILE A 306 -12.74 11.47 -4.16
C ILE A 306 -13.64 10.76 -3.15
N ILE A 307 -14.66 11.45 -2.66
CA ILE A 307 -15.48 10.99 -1.54
C ILE A 307 -16.94 11.00 -1.94
N LYS A 308 -17.61 9.87 -1.70
CA LYS A 308 -19.05 9.73 -1.65
C LYS A 308 -19.44 9.46 -0.20
N GLU A 309 -20.31 10.32 0.34
CA GLU A 309 -20.87 10.18 1.69
C GLU A 309 -22.11 9.29 1.69
#